data_0c207b4de77bef7d22a9fa3844d6c8d4
#
_entry.id   0c207b4de77bef7d22a9fa3844d6c8d4
#
_cell.length_a   1.000
_cell.length_b   1.000
_cell.length_c   1.000
_cell.angle_alpha   90.00
_cell.angle_beta   90.00
_cell.angle_gamma   90.00
#
_symmetry.space_group_name_H-M   'P 1'
#
loop_
_entity.id
_entity.type
_entity.pdbx_description
1 polymer ?
#
loop_
_entity_poly.entity_id
_entity_poly.type
_entity_poly.pdbx_seq_one_letter_code
_entity_poly.pdbx_strand_id
1 'polypeptide(L)'
;MVELATRAALGEKLTDLGLKSGLVEPKPYVALKAPVFSFAKMQDVDISLGPEMKSTGEVMGIDYHYARALYKAITGAGMNIPHEGTILFTVANKDKEEMKQLGRAFAELGFKIAATEGTAKALKEVGVESSIVYKVHERGQNVGSDRSSDIIKMIKAGGINMVITTQTPGQKF
;
A
#
# COMPACT_ATOMS: atom_id res chain seq x y z
N MET A 1 25.43 -13.23 12.78
CA MET A 1 24.30 -13.45 13.71
C MET A 1 24.02 -14.93 13.94
N VAL A 2 23.76 -15.75 12.91
CA VAL A 2 23.43 -17.18 13.07
C VAL A 2 24.54 -17.93 13.82
N GLU A 3 25.81 -17.81 13.43
CA GLU A 3 26.94 -18.42 14.13
C GLU A 3 26.98 -18.03 15.62
N LEU A 4 26.89 -16.73 15.93
CA LEU A 4 26.90 -16.26 17.32
C LEU A 4 25.72 -16.83 18.14
N ALA A 5 24.52 -16.87 17.52
CA ALA A 5 23.34 -17.45 18.17
C ALA A 5 23.52 -18.96 18.42
N THR A 6 24.08 -19.69 17.47
CA THR A 6 24.35 -21.13 17.62
C THR A 6 25.38 -21.39 18.72
N ARG A 7 26.49 -20.65 18.75
CA ARG A 7 27.51 -20.80 19.79
C ARG A 7 26.97 -20.45 21.17
N ALA A 8 26.15 -19.39 21.29
CA ALA A 8 25.48 -19.07 22.55
C ALA A 8 24.49 -20.14 22.97
N ALA A 9 23.74 -20.76 22.06
CA ALA A 9 22.85 -21.88 22.34
C ALA A 9 23.62 -23.15 22.82
N LEU A 10 24.85 -23.31 22.39
CA LEU A 10 25.75 -24.38 22.85
C LEU A 10 26.44 -24.06 24.17
N GLY A 11 26.15 -22.92 24.80
CA GLY A 11 26.60 -22.58 26.15
C GLY A 11 27.79 -21.61 26.20
N GLU A 12 28.28 -21.10 25.08
CA GLU A 12 29.31 -20.07 25.08
C GLU A 12 28.72 -18.73 25.57
N LYS A 13 29.46 -18.01 26.40
CA LYS A 13 29.04 -16.71 26.89
C LYS A 13 29.21 -15.63 25.79
N LEU A 14 28.24 -14.73 25.68
CA LEU A 14 28.27 -13.65 24.69
C LEU A 14 29.53 -12.75 24.82
N THR A 15 30.03 -12.57 26.04
CA THR A 15 31.28 -11.85 26.31
C THR A 15 32.47 -12.52 25.68
N ASP A 16 32.55 -13.86 25.71
CA ASP A 16 33.67 -14.64 25.16
C ASP A 16 33.60 -14.65 23.61
N LEU A 17 32.43 -14.36 23.04
CA LEU A 17 32.22 -14.19 21.60
C LEU A 17 32.57 -12.78 21.11
N GLY A 18 33.19 -11.94 21.96
CA GLY A 18 33.59 -10.57 21.62
C GLY A 18 32.44 -9.56 21.54
N LEU A 19 31.24 -9.92 22.03
CA LEU A 19 30.10 -9.03 22.10
C LEU A 19 30.18 -8.16 23.35
N LYS A 20 30.03 -6.85 23.16
CA LYS A 20 29.93 -5.89 24.27
C LYS A 20 28.50 -5.90 24.83
N SER A 21 28.39 -5.56 26.13
CA SER A 21 27.07 -5.32 26.74
C SER A 21 26.40 -4.08 26.11
N GLY A 22 25.08 -4.14 26.00
CA GLY A 22 24.25 -3.08 25.46
C GLY A 22 23.80 -3.34 24.00
N LEU A 23 23.26 -2.32 23.36
CA LEU A 23 22.82 -2.38 21.97
C LEU A 23 24.00 -2.17 21.00
N VAL A 24 23.95 -2.88 19.89
CA VAL A 24 24.90 -2.64 18.79
C VAL A 24 24.61 -1.28 18.18
N GLU A 25 25.65 -0.52 17.88
CA GLU A 25 25.54 0.77 17.22
C GLU A 25 24.70 0.66 15.92
N PRO A 26 23.75 1.58 15.71
CA PRO A 26 22.95 1.60 14.50
C PRO A 26 23.83 1.71 13.26
N LYS A 27 23.48 0.94 12.23
CA LYS A 27 24.15 1.04 10.94
C LYS A 27 23.60 2.24 10.15
N PRO A 28 24.37 2.85 9.24
CA PRO A 28 23.94 4.02 8.48
C PRO A 28 22.97 3.67 7.34
N TYR A 29 22.14 2.65 7.51
CA TYR A 29 21.14 2.26 6.55
C TYR A 29 19.80 1.95 7.24
N VAL A 30 18.73 2.05 6.48
CA VAL A 30 17.38 1.65 6.89
C VAL A 30 17.16 0.19 6.50
N ALA A 31 16.83 -0.65 7.46
CA ALA A 31 16.36 -2.01 7.25
C ALA A 31 14.86 -2.07 7.60
N LEU A 32 14.03 -2.39 6.62
CA LEU A 32 12.59 -2.42 6.75
C LEU A 32 12.08 -3.84 6.52
N LYS A 33 11.40 -4.41 7.51
CA LYS A 33 10.79 -5.73 7.43
C LYS A 33 9.34 -5.60 6.96
N ALA A 34 8.94 -6.39 5.96
CA ALA A 34 7.57 -6.49 5.50
C ALA A 34 7.08 -7.93 5.55
N PRO A 35 5.83 -8.19 5.98
CA PRO A 35 5.23 -9.51 5.93
C PRO A 35 4.89 -9.91 4.49
N VAL A 36 4.94 -11.21 4.23
CA VAL A 36 4.45 -11.82 2.99
C VAL A 36 3.16 -12.58 3.28
N PHE A 37 2.14 -12.37 2.45
CA PHE A 37 0.86 -13.05 2.55
C PHE A 37 0.61 -13.92 1.31
N SER A 38 0.16 -15.14 1.51
CA SER A 38 -0.14 -16.07 0.40
C SER A 38 -1.62 -16.09 -0.01
N PHE A 39 -2.38 -15.05 0.31
CA PHE A 39 -3.82 -14.96 0.02
C PHE A 39 -4.15 -15.20 -1.46
N ALA A 40 -3.32 -14.65 -2.37
CA ALA A 40 -3.52 -14.84 -3.81
C ALA A 40 -3.39 -16.29 -4.29
N LYS A 41 -2.82 -17.20 -3.47
CA LYS A 41 -2.64 -18.61 -3.77
C LYS A 41 -3.75 -19.49 -3.16
N MET A 42 -4.61 -18.92 -2.33
CA MET A 42 -5.67 -19.63 -1.61
C MET A 42 -7.03 -19.11 -2.06
N GLN A 43 -7.93 -20.01 -2.43
CA GLN A 43 -9.31 -19.66 -2.78
C GLN A 43 -10.14 -19.51 -1.50
N ASP A 44 -11.09 -18.57 -1.52
CA ASP A 44 -12.09 -18.37 -0.46
C ASP A 44 -11.54 -18.09 0.94
N VAL A 45 -10.34 -17.51 1.03
CA VAL A 45 -9.75 -17.12 2.31
C VAL A 45 -10.09 -15.67 2.65
N ASP A 46 -10.50 -15.43 3.90
CA ASP A 46 -10.66 -14.07 4.41
C ASP A 46 -9.30 -13.36 4.48
N ILE A 47 -9.17 -12.30 3.66
CA ILE A 47 -7.97 -11.47 3.57
C ILE A 47 -7.90 -10.39 4.65
N SER A 48 -8.92 -10.24 5.50
CA SER A 48 -8.93 -9.27 6.58
C SER A 48 -7.87 -9.61 7.61
N LEU A 49 -7.10 -8.61 8.02
CA LEU A 49 -6.12 -8.78 9.09
C LEU A 49 -6.82 -8.67 10.44
N GLY A 50 -6.51 -9.61 11.32
CA GLY A 50 -6.99 -9.71 12.69
C GLY A 50 -5.83 -9.90 13.68
N PRO A 51 -6.11 -10.28 14.93
CA PRO A 51 -5.08 -10.53 15.93
C PRO A 51 -4.25 -11.78 15.63
N GLU A 52 -4.75 -12.67 14.77
CA GLU A 52 -4.03 -13.89 14.40
C GLU A 52 -2.94 -13.59 13.34
N MET A 53 -1.84 -14.32 13.41
CA MET A 53 -0.81 -14.25 12.39
C MET A 53 -1.29 -14.91 11.08
N LYS A 54 -1.40 -14.12 10.01
CA LYS A 54 -1.76 -14.61 8.66
C LYS A 54 -0.61 -14.55 7.67
N SER A 55 0.54 -13.99 8.06
CA SER A 55 1.73 -13.94 7.20
C SER A 55 2.36 -15.33 7.06
N THR A 56 2.84 -15.63 5.86
CA THR A 56 3.49 -16.91 5.51
C THR A 56 5.00 -16.77 5.31
N GLY A 57 5.52 -15.57 5.43
CA GLY A 57 6.94 -15.26 5.31
C GLY A 57 7.20 -13.79 5.58
N GLU A 58 8.47 -13.42 5.45
CA GLU A 58 8.95 -12.07 5.68
C GLU A 58 10.02 -11.73 4.66
N VAL A 59 10.08 -10.47 4.26
CA VAL A 59 11.13 -9.93 3.42
C VAL A 59 11.76 -8.72 4.09
N MET A 60 13.01 -8.42 3.72
CA MET A 60 13.71 -7.25 4.21
C MET A 60 14.16 -6.36 3.04
N GLY A 61 13.72 -5.10 3.06
CA GLY A 61 14.25 -4.06 2.20
C GLY A 61 15.36 -3.29 2.92
N ILE A 62 16.53 -3.16 2.31
CA ILE A 62 17.67 -2.41 2.88
C ILE A 62 18.10 -1.34 1.89
N ASP A 63 18.20 -0.10 2.38
CA ASP A 63 18.74 1.03 1.62
C ASP A 63 19.18 2.15 2.57
N TYR A 64 19.97 3.11 2.07
CA TYR A 64 20.32 4.32 2.83
C TYR A 64 19.15 5.30 2.94
N HIS A 65 18.13 5.19 2.08
CA HIS A 65 16.92 6.00 2.06
C HIS A 65 15.68 5.17 2.41
N TYR A 66 14.86 5.68 3.33
CA TYR A 66 13.63 5.01 3.77
C TYR A 66 12.70 4.61 2.61
N ALA A 67 12.41 5.56 1.70
CA ALA A 67 11.51 5.29 0.57
C ALA A 67 12.00 4.15 -0.34
N ARG A 68 13.32 4.04 -0.55
CA ARG A 68 13.91 2.96 -1.34
C ARG A 68 13.88 1.63 -0.58
N ALA A 69 14.16 1.65 0.73
CA ALA A 69 14.03 0.46 1.56
C ALA A 69 12.59 -0.06 1.56
N LEU A 70 11.61 0.85 1.68
CA LEU A 70 10.18 0.51 1.61
C LEU A 70 9.80 -0.09 0.25
N TYR A 71 10.22 0.54 -0.84
CA TYR A 71 9.97 0.03 -2.19
C TYR A 71 10.51 -1.39 -2.38
N LYS A 72 11.76 -1.64 -1.95
CA LYS A 72 12.39 -2.97 -1.99
C LYS A 72 11.62 -3.99 -1.16
N ALA A 73 11.18 -3.61 0.05
CA ALA A 73 10.43 -4.49 0.92
C ALA A 73 9.05 -4.86 0.31
N ILE A 74 8.32 -3.88 -0.20
CA ILE A 74 7.00 -4.07 -0.83
C ILE A 74 7.13 -4.96 -2.07
N THR A 75 8.09 -4.66 -2.94
CA THR A 75 8.34 -5.45 -4.16
C THR A 75 8.79 -6.87 -3.82
N GLY A 76 9.68 -7.02 -2.83
CA GLY A 76 10.11 -8.32 -2.32
C GLY A 76 8.97 -9.14 -1.71
N ALA A 77 7.98 -8.48 -1.12
CA ALA A 77 6.76 -9.13 -0.63
C ALA A 77 5.79 -9.57 -1.75
N GLY A 78 6.15 -9.35 -3.01
CA GLY A 78 5.35 -9.75 -4.17
C GLY A 78 4.28 -8.73 -4.58
N MET A 79 4.29 -7.52 -4.01
CA MET A 79 3.40 -6.45 -4.42
C MET A 79 3.99 -5.74 -5.64
N ASN A 80 3.23 -5.76 -6.74
CA ASN A 80 3.62 -5.04 -7.95
C ASN A 80 3.12 -3.60 -7.88
N ILE A 81 4.04 -2.65 -7.86
CA ILE A 81 3.72 -1.22 -7.93
C ILE A 81 3.73 -0.81 -9.40
N PRO A 82 2.61 -0.36 -9.97
CA PRO A 82 2.55 0.04 -11.37
C PRO A 82 3.42 1.29 -11.59
N HIS A 83 4.07 1.37 -12.75
CA HIS A 83 4.86 2.52 -13.18
C HIS A 83 4.10 3.46 -14.11
N GLU A 84 2.94 3.02 -14.61
CA GLU A 84 2.04 3.75 -15.49
C GLU A 84 0.60 3.27 -15.34
N GLY A 85 -0.34 3.94 -15.94
CA GLY A 85 -1.75 3.55 -15.98
C GLY A 85 -2.66 4.49 -15.22
N THR A 86 -3.77 3.98 -14.70
CA THR A 86 -4.79 4.76 -14.02
C THR A 86 -4.82 4.46 -12.53
N ILE A 87 -4.80 5.49 -11.72
CA ILE A 87 -4.97 5.41 -10.27
C ILE A 87 -6.36 5.89 -9.89
N LEU A 88 -7.08 5.05 -9.16
CA LEU A 88 -8.38 5.41 -8.59
C LEU A 88 -8.21 5.98 -7.18
N PHE A 89 -8.69 7.21 -6.99
CA PHE A 89 -8.78 7.84 -5.67
C PHE A 89 -10.24 7.81 -5.15
N THR A 90 -10.42 7.25 -3.97
CA THR A 90 -11.70 7.28 -3.24
C THR A 90 -11.42 7.52 -1.76
N VAL A 91 -11.43 8.79 -1.34
CA VAL A 91 -10.84 9.23 -0.08
C VAL A 91 -11.89 9.89 0.81
N ALA A 92 -11.85 9.59 2.10
CA ALA A 92 -12.72 10.23 3.08
C ALA A 92 -12.43 11.73 3.21
N ASN A 93 -13.44 12.52 3.61
CA ASN A 93 -13.31 13.99 3.66
C ASN A 93 -12.14 14.48 4.51
N LYS A 94 -11.85 13.79 5.61
CA LYS A 94 -10.77 14.14 6.53
C LYS A 94 -9.36 14.02 5.90
N ASP A 95 -9.22 13.17 4.90
CA ASP A 95 -7.92 12.83 4.30
C ASP A 95 -7.70 13.55 2.95
N LYS A 96 -8.65 14.41 2.52
CA LYS A 96 -8.60 15.08 1.22
C LYS A 96 -7.43 16.04 1.06
N GLU A 97 -7.02 16.73 2.12
CA GLU A 97 -5.90 17.69 2.04
C GLU A 97 -4.57 16.99 1.76
N GLU A 98 -4.31 15.88 2.44
CA GLU A 98 -3.12 15.06 2.17
C GLU A 98 -3.18 14.43 0.78
N MET A 99 -4.36 13.92 0.39
CA MET A 99 -4.60 13.33 -0.92
C MET A 99 -4.35 14.31 -2.08
N LYS A 100 -4.62 15.60 -1.95
CA LYS A 100 -4.37 16.60 -3.00
C LYS A 100 -2.90 16.62 -3.42
N GLN A 101 -1.98 16.60 -2.46
CA GLN A 101 -0.53 16.57 -2.73
C GLN A 101 -0.13 15.28 -3.43
N LEU A 102 -0.63 14.15 -2.94
CA LEU A 102 -0.37 12.84 -3.52
C LEU A 102 -0.92 12.74 -4.96
N GLY A 103 -2.15 13.21 -5.19
CA GLY A 103 -2.77 13.24 -6.52
C GLY A 103 -1.98 14.07 -7.52
N ARG A 104 -1.45 15.22 -7.10
CA ARG A 104 -0.57 16.05 -7.92
C ARG A 104 0.72 15.31 -8.28
N ALA A 105 1.39 14.71 -7.30
CA ALA A 105 2.63 13.97 -7.54
C ALA A 105 2.43 12.82 -8.53
N PHE A 106 1.33 12.06 -8.43
CA PHE A 106 1.03 11.01 -9.41
C PHE A 106 0.68 11.55 -10.80
N ALA A 107 -0.03 12.67 -10.89
CA ALA A 107 -0.30 13.32 -12.19
C ALA A 107 1.00 13.81 -12.86
N GLU A 108 1.92 14.40 -12.09
CA GLU A 108 3.25 14.81 -12.56
C GLU A 108 4.11 13.63 -13.05
N LEU A 109 3.93 12.45 -12.44
CA LEU A 109 4.55 11.20 -12.89
C LEU A 109 3.89 10.59 -14.14
N GLY A 110 2.82 11.21 -14.67
CA GLY A 110 2.14 10.77 -15.89
C GLY A 110 1.00 9.76 -15.70
N PHE A 111 0.60 9.48 -14.46
CA PHE A 111 -0.56 8.62 -14.22
C PHE A 111 -1.87 9.33 -14.57
N LYS A 112 -2.80 8.59 -15.15
CA LYS A 112 -4.19 9.04 -15.28
C LYS A 112 -4.88 8.90 -13.93
N ILE A 113 -5.69 9.91 -13.59
CA ILE A 113 -6.41 9.90 -12.31
C ILE A 113 -7.88 9.67 -12.56
N ALA A 114 -8.45 8.69 -11.86
CA ALA A 114 -9.88 8.47 -11.72
C ALA A 114 -10.29 8.73 -10.27
N ALA A 115 -11.43 9.35 -10.04
CA ALA A 115 -11.84 9.69 -8.67
C ALA A 115 -13.36 9.69 -8.51
N THR A 116 -13.84 9.39 -7.30
CA THR A 116 -15.24 9.64 -6.95
C THR A 116 -15.52 11.15 -6.92
N GLU A 117 -16.75 11.55 -7.17
CA GLU A 117 -17.14 12.95 -7.39
C GLU A 117 -16.56 13.91 -6.33
N GLY A 118 -16.74 13.61 -5.04
CA GLY A 118 -16.21 14.46 -3.97
C GLY A 118 -14.68 14.51 -3.89
N THR A 119 -13.99 13.47 -4.36
CA THR A 119 -12.53 13.41 -4.44
C THR A 119 -12.03 14.14 -5.68
N ALA A 120 -12.71 13.99 -6.83
CA ALA A 120 -12.42 14.72 -8.06
C ALA A 120 -12.52 16.24 -7.87
N LYS A 121 -13.51 16.69 -7.10
CA LYS A 121 -13.68 18.10 -6.76
C LYS A 121 -12.49 18.66 -5.98
N ALA A 122 -12.00 17.91 -5.00
CA ALA A 122 -10.83 18.30 -4.23
C ALA A 122 -9.54 18.30 -5.07
N LEU A 123 -9.37 17.33 -5.97
CA LEU A 123 -8.23 17.28 -6.89
C LEU A 123 -8.20 18.46 -7.85
N LYS A 124 -9.38 18.86 -8.36
CA LYS A 124 -9.50 20.01 -9.25
C LYS A 124 -9.05 21.33 -8.60
N GLU A 125 -9.24 21.51 -7.29
CA GLU A 125 -8.78 22.68 -6.56
C GLU A 125 -7.26 22.88 -6.63
N VAL A 126 -6.51 21.81 -6.86
CA VAL A 126 -5.04 21.84 -7.00
C VAL A 126 -4.58 21.63 -8.45
N GLY A 127 -5.49 21.76 -9.42
CA GLY A 127 -5.19 21.69 -10.85
C GLY A 127 -5.00 20.27 -11.39
N VAL A 128 -5.46 19.25 -10.67
CA VAL A 128 -5.39 17.87 -11.12
C VAL A 128 -6.70 17.46 -11.80
N GLU A 129 -6.63 17.18 -13.09
CA GLU A 129 -7.77 16.64 -13.86
C GLU A 129 -7.97 15.16 -13.56
N SER A 130 -9.23 14.75 -13.41
CA SER A 130 -9.58 13.35 -13.13
C SER A 130 -10.87 12.94 -13.83
N SER A 131 -10.95 11.68 -14.24
CA SER A 131 -12.20 11.08 -14.69
C SER A 131 -13.08 10.73 -13.50
N ILE A 132 -14.36 11.09 -13.55
CA ILE A 132 -15.31 10.81 -12.48
C ILE A 132 -15.79 9.36 -12.59
N VAL A 133 -15.77 8.64 -11.47
CA VAL A 133 -16.29 7.29 -11.32
C VAL A 133 -17.34 7.22 -10.21
N TYR A 134 -18.30 6.31 -10.35
CA TYR A 134 -19.42 6.18 -9.42
C TYR A 134 -19.28 4.95 -8.53
N LYS A 135 -19.60 5.09 -7.25
CA LYS A 135 -19.60 3.99 -6.29
C LYS A 135 -20.75 3.02 -6.57
N VAL A 136 -20.57 1.75 -6.16
CA VAL A 136 -21.51 0.66 -6.42
C VAL A 136 -22.91 0.93 -5.87
N HIS A 137 -23.02 1.58 -4.71
CA HIS A 137 -24.32 1.88 -4.05
C HIS A 137 -24.97 3.19 -4.52
N GLU A 138 -24.29 4.01 -5.32
CA GLU A 138 -24.89 5.21 -5.93
C GLU A 138 -25.72 4.89 -7.19
N ARG A 139 -25.96 3.61 -7.47
CA ARG A 139 -26.66 3.08 -8.67
C ARG A 139 -28.13 3.48 -8.83
N GLY A 140 -28.73 4.22 -7.90
CA GLY A 140 -30.18 4.47 -7.84
C GLY A 140 -30.64 5.89 -8.15
N GLN A 141 -29.78 6.88 -8.20
CA GLN A 141 -30.19 8.28 -8.30
C GLN A 141 -29.54 8.98 -9.50
N ASN A 142 -30.32 9.15 -10.57
CA ASN A 142 -30.05 10.09 -11.68
C ASN A 142 -28.82 9.83 -12.56
N VAL A 143 -28.63 8.64 -13.13
CA VAL A 143 -27.60 8.46 -14.15
C VAL A 143 -28.20 7.92 -15.44
N GLY A 144 -28.03 8.66 -16.52
CA GLY A 144 -28.34 8.22 -17.87
C GLY A 144 -27.61 6.93 -18.25
N SER A 145 -28.02 6.29 -19.32
CA SER A 145 -27.70 4.92 -19.72
C SER A 145 -26.22 4.62 -20.05
N ASP A 146 -25.32 5.58 -20.00
CA ASP A 146 -23.89 5.34 -20.25
C ASP A 146 -23.13 5.08 -18.93
N ARG A 147 -22.98 3.78 -18.62
CA ARG A 147 -22.37 3.27 -17.39
C ARG A 147 -20.91 2.83 -17.58
N SER A 148 -20.17 3.45 -18.48
CA SER A 148 -18.76 3.14 -18.71
C SER A 148 -17.86 3.46 -17.51
N SER A 149 -18.29 4.34 -16.62
CA SER A 149 -17.58 4.82 -15.44
C SER A 149 -17.89 4.08 -14.12
N ASP A 150 -18.44 2.87 -14.18
CA ASP A 150 -18.63 2.00 -13.01
C ASP A 150 -17.27 1.44 -12.55
N ILE A 151 -16.88 1.70 -11.30
CA ILE A 151 -15.60 1.26 -10.70
C ILE A 151 -15.36 -0.24 -10.93
N ILE A 152 -16.37 -1.09 -10.71
CA ILE A 152 -16.22 -2.55 -10.87
C ILE A 152 -15.92 -2.93 -12.31
N LYS A 153 -16.60 -2.30 -13.27
CA LYS A 153 -16.33 -2.56 -14.69
C LYS A 153 -14.93 -2.14 -15.09
N MET A 154 -14.49 -0.97 -14.63
CA MET A 154 -13.14 -0.47 -14.92
C MET A 154 -12.06 -1.38 -14.31
N ILE A 155 -12.24 -1.86 -13.08
CA ILE A 155 -11.31 -2.82 -12.45
C ILE A 155 -11.30 -4.15 -13.23
N LYS A 156 -12.46 -4.71 -13.57
CA LYS A 156 -12.55 -5.97 -14.32
C LYS A 156 -11.98 -5.87 -15.73
N ALA A 157 -12.07 -4.71 -16.35
CA ALA A 157 -11.47 -4.44 -17.66
C ALA A 157 -9.97 -4.12 -17.61
N GLY A 158 -9.35 -4.13 -16.42
CA GLY A 158 -7.94 -3.77 -16.25
C GLY A 158 -7.65 -2.28 -16.45
N GLY A 159 -8.69 -1.44 -16.45
CA GLY A 159 -8.57 0.02 -16.63
C GLY A 159 -8.11 0.78 -15.39
N ILE A 160 -7.99 0.10 -14.24
CA ILE A 160 -7.46 0.66 -12.99
C ILE A 160 -6.27 -0.18 -12.55
N ASN A 161 -5.13 0.45 -12.38
CA ASN A 161 -3.85 -0.20 -12.06
C ASN A 161 -3.50 -0.09 -10.57
N MET A 162 -4.01 0.95 -9.89
CA MET A 162 -3.83 1.16 -8.45
C MET A 162 -5.08 1.81 -7.86
N VAL A 163 -5.37 1.48 -6.60
CA VAL A 163 -6.46 2.09 -5.85
C VAL A 163 -5.90 2.71 -4.57
N ILE A 164 -6.21 3.98 -4.36
CA ILE A 164 -5.94 4.70 -3.11
C ILE A 164 -7.29 5.00 -2.46
N THR A 165 -7.53 4.36 -1.33
CA THR A 165 -8.79 4.48 -0.61
C THR A 165 -8.55 4.72 0.87
N THR A 166 -9.39 5.56 1.49
CA THR A 166 -9.47 5.70 2.94
C THR A 166 -10.92 5.56 3.38
N GLN A 167 -11.10 5.03 4.60
CA GLN A 167 -12.43 4.74 5.13
C GLN A 167 -13.00 5.93 5.89
N THR A 168 -14.30 6.14 5.74
CA THR A 168 -15.06 6.99 6.65
C THR A 168 -15.33 6.20 7.93
N PRO A 169 -15.04 6.75 9.14
CA PRO A 169 -15.33 6.07 10.38
C PRO A 169 -16.79 5.61 10.47
N GLY A 170 -17.03 4.36 10.86
CA GLY A 170 -18.37 3.78 11.00
C GLY A 170 -18.96 3.14 9.72
N GLN A 171 -18.30 3.20 8.59
CA GLN A 171 -18.73 2.50 7.39
C GLN A 171 -18.27 1.03 7.46
N LYS A 172 -19.21 0.09 7.56
CA LYS A 172 -18.95 -1.35 7.41
C LYS A 172 -18.92 -1.68 5.92
N PHE A 173 -18.03 -2.60 5.54
CA PHE A 173 -18.01 -3.22 4.20
C PHE A 173 -19.18 -4.17 4.02
#